data_7cf4bb695142d72214b55ab16c5b4f81
#
_entry.id   7cf4bb695142d72214b55ab16c5b4f81
#
_cell.length_a   1.000
_cell.length_b   1.000
_cell.length_c   1.000
_cell.angle_alpha   90.00
_cell.angle_beta   90.00
_cell.angle_gamma   90.00
#
_symmetry.space_group_name_H-M   'P 1'
#
loop_
_entity.id
_entity.type
_entity.pdbx_description
1 polymer ?
#
loop_
_entity_poly.entity_id
_entity_poly.type
_entity_poly.pdbx_seq_one_letter_code
_entity_poly.pdbx_strand_id
1 'polypeptide(L)'
;MELSKQLDGLLNGESLTEQQSFELMHKMAAGDIDPAAAGAFLAGLRAKGETADEIRGFATAMRELAQHPAIPDGAPTVDTVGTGGDGSGSLNLSTGTGLLAAAAGLRVVKHGNRSISSKSGSADMLECLGMPLPLHEEQAVACLQATQFTFLFAPAYHPAMKEIMPVRGAMGVRTCLLYTSPSPRDQRP
;
A
#
# COMPACT_ATOMS: atom_id res chain seq x y z
N MET A 1 9.18 -16.59 -22.45
CA MET A 1 9.92 -17.83 -22.05
C MET A 1 10.45 -17.76 -20.62
N GLU A 2 11.00 -16.68 -20.16
CA GLU A 2 11.51 -16.53 -18.78
C GLU A 2 10.40 -16.47 -17.73
N LEU A 3 9.39 -15.62 -17.94
CA LEU A 3 8.21 -15.52 -17.03
C LEU A 3 7.47 -16.84 -16.86
N SER A 4 7.30 -17.63 -17.93
CA SER A 4 6.63 -18.94 -17.86
C SER A 4 7.43 -19.93 -17.00
N LYS A 5 8.76 -19.90 -17.06
CA LYS A 5 9.62 -20.74 -16.20
C LYS A 5 9.54 -20.31 -14.74
N GLN A 6 9.56 -18.99 -14.49
CA GLN A 6 9.41 -18.45 -13.13
C GLN A 6 8.06 -18.83 -12.52
N LEU A 7 6.98 -18.75 -13.31
CA LEU A 7 5.66 -19.13 -12.86
C LEU A 7 5.57 -20.64 -12.58
N ASP A 8 6.13 -21.48 -13.46
CA ASP A 8 6.16 -22.93 -13.27
C ASP A 8 6.94 -23.31 -12.01
N GLY A 9 8.14 -22.72 -11.82
CA GLY A 9 8.92 -22.91 -10.59
C GLY A 9 8.14 -22.51 -9.34
N LEU A 10 7.48 -21.35 -9.38
CA LEU A 10 6.66 -20.85 -8.27
C LEU A 10 5.51 -21.81 -7.93
N LEU A 11 4.82 -22.35 -8.94
CA LEU A 11 3.75 -23.32 -8.76
C LEU A 11 4.24 -24.67 -8.24
N ASN A 12 5.53 -24.99 -8.45
CA ASN A 12 6.21 -26.14 -7.87
C ASN A 12 6.84 -25.86 -6.49
N GLY A 13 6.57 -24.70 -5.90
CA GLY A 13 7.03 -24.32 -4.55
C GLY A 13 8.40 -23.66 -4.51
N GLU A 14 9.02 -23.37 -5.66
CA GLU A 14 10.28 -22.61 -5.72
C GLU A 14 10.02 -21.15 -5.41
N SER A 15 10.99 -20.47 -4.80
CA SER A 15 10.89 -19.06 -4.47
C SER A 15 11.58 -18.20 -5.53
N LEU A 16 11.02 -17.03 -5.76
CA LEU A 16 11.69 -16.01 -6.55
C LEU A 16 12.82 -15.37 -5.71
N THR A 17 13.90 -14.99 -6.37
CA THR A 17 14.91 -14.13 -5.74
C THR A 17 14.37 -12.72 -5.55
N GLU A 18 15.03 -11.92 -4.70
CA GLU A 18 14.72 -10.50 -4.52
C GLU A 18 14.72 -9.76 -5.87
N GLN A 19 15.72 -10.00 -6.70
CA GLN A 19 15.83 -9.36 -8.02
C GLN A 19 14.70 -9.79 -8.96
N GLN A 20 14.34 -11.07 -9.00
CA GLN A 20 13.23 -11.57 -9.83
C GLN A 20 11.89 -10.97 -9.38
N SER A 21 11.67 -10.83 -8.08
CA SER A 21 10.47 -10.22 -7.52
C SER A 21 10.39 -8.72 -7.83
N PHE A 22 11.53 -8.03 -7.76
CA PHE A 22 11.66 -6.64 -8.15
C PHE A 22 11.30 -6.43 -9.63
N GLU A 23 11.89 -7.22 -10.52
CA GLU A 23 11.63 -7.14 -11.98
C GLU A 23 10.18 -7.52 -12.33
N LEU A 24 9.63 -8.54 -11.65
CA LEU A 24 8.24 -8.96 -11.83
C LEU A 24 7.28 -7.82 -11.45
N MET A 25 7.55 -7.11 -10.37
CA MET A 25 6.74 -5.97 -9.94
C MET A 25 6.78 -4.83 -10.96
N HIS A 26 7.97 -4.50 -11.50
CA HIS A 26 8.11 -3.49 -12.54
C HIS A 26 7.31 -3.84 -13.80
N LYS A 27 7.39 -5.09 -14.24
CA LYS A 27 6.64 -5.57 -15.41
C LYS A 27 5.11 -5.55 -15.17
N MET A 28 4.66 -5.92 -13.96
CA MET A 28 3.25 -5.82 -13.59
C MET A 28 2.77 -4.35 -13.59
N ALA A 29 3.57 -3.46 -13.05
CA ALA A 29 3.27 -2.03 -12.97
C ALA A 29 3.25 -1.33 -14.34
N ALA A 30 4.07 -1.79 -15.27
CA ALA A 30 4.10 -1.32 -16.65
C ALA A 30 2.95 -1.88 -17.52
N GLY A 31 2.23 -2.90 -17.04
CA GLY A 31 1.24 -3.60 -17.86
C GLY A 31 1.84 -4.57 -18.88
N ASP A 32 3.13 -4.91 -18.74
CA ASP A 32 3.87 -5.78 -19.66
C ASP A 32 3.59 -7.28 -19.42
N ILE A 33 2.70 -7.60 -18.47
CA ILE A 33 2.28 -8.96 -18.15
C ILE A 33 0.79 -9.09 -18.38
N ASP A 34 0.40 -10.15 -19.09
CA ASP A 34 -1.00 -10.49 -19.26
C ASP A 34 -1.70 -10.59 -17.90
N PRO A 35 -2.91 -10.02 -17.72
CA PRO A 35 -3.64 -10.04 -16.45
C PRO A 35 -3.85 -11.44 -15.87
N ALA A 36 -4.05 -12.46 -16.71
CA ALA A 36 -4.18 -13.84 -16.24
C ALA A 36 -2.86 -14.37 -15.68
N ALA A 37 -1.72 -14.05 -16.33
CA ALA A 37 -0.39 -14.41 -15.82
C ALA A 37 -0.05 -13.66 -14.53
N ALA A 38 -0.37 -12.37 -14.44
CA ALA A 38 -0.20 -11.58 -13.22
C ALA A 38 -1.02 -12.17 -12.06
N GLY A 39 -2.28 -12.55 -12.32
CA GLY A 39 -3.13 -13.24 -11.35
C GLY A 39 -2.55 -14.58 -10.90
N ALA A 40 -2.02 -15.37 -11.84
CA ALA A 40 -1.38 -16.64 -11.53
C ALA A 40 -0.15 -16.47 -10.64
N PHE A 41 0.72 -15.48 -10.90
CA PHE A 41 1.85 -15.15 -10.02
C PHE A 41 1.38 -14.78 -8.61
N LEU A 42 0.42 -13.88 -8.50
CA LEU A 42 -0.10 -13.44 -7.20
C LEU A 42 -0.76 -14.61 -6.42
N ALA A 43 -1.48 -15.49 -7.12
CA ALA A 43 -2.09 -16.67 -6.51
C ALA A 43 -1.03 -17.70 -6.09
N GLY A 44 -0.03 -17.94 -6.93
CA GLY A 44 1.09 -18.84 -6.64
C GLY A 44 1.91 -18.38 -5.43
N LEU A 45 2.29 -17.11 -5.38
CA LEU A 45 2.97 -16.50 -4.23
C LEU A 45 2.18 -16.71 -2.94
N ARG A 46 0.89 -16.41 -2.97
CA ARG A 46 0.01 -16.60 -1.81
C ARG A 46 -0.11 -18.07 -1.40
N ALA A 47 -0.28 -18.98 -2.36
CA ALA A 47 -0.45 -20.41 -2.07
C ALA A 47 0.82 -21.04 -1.48
N LYS A 48 1.98 -20.64 -1.99
CA LYS A 48 3.29 -21.06 -1.49
C LYS A 48 3.63 -20.41 -0.13
N GLY A 49 3.21 -19.21 0.08
CA GLY A 49 3.71 -18.31 1.13
C GLY A 49 4.96 -17.54 0.67
N GLU A 50 4.93 -16.22 0.79
CA GLU A 50 6.03 -15.36 0.36
C GLU A 50 7.23 -15.45 1.29
N THR A 51 8.42 -15.39 0.70
CA THR A 51 9.68 -15.29 1.43
C THR A 51 10.06 -13.84 1.72
N ALA A 52 10.99 -13.62 2.63
CA ALA A 52 11.50 -12.28 2.93
C ALA A 52 12.15 -11.61 1.70
N ASP A 53 12.82 -12.40 0.85
CA ASP A 53 13.44 -11.89 -0.38
C ASP A 53 12.39 -11.44 -1.40
N GLU A 54 11.35 -12.23 -1.58
CA GLU A 54 10.22 -11.87 -2.45
C GLU A 54 9.54 -10.58 -1.97
N ILE A 55 9.28 -10.46 -0.67
CA ILE A 55 8.68 -9.26 -0.07
C ILE A 55 9.59 -8.04 -0.26
N ARG A 56 10.91 -8.18 -0.05
CA ARG A 56 11.87 -7.09 -0.25
C ARG A 56 11.89 -6.63 -1.70
N GLY A 57 11.94 -7.55 -2.66
CA GLY A 57 11.92 -7.22 -4.08
C GLY A 57 10.68 -6.42 -4.47
N PHE A 58 9.50 -6.91 -4.09
CA PHE A 58 8.24 -6.20 -4.35
C PHE A 58 8.19 -4.82 -3.66
N ALA A 59 8.59 -4.75 -2.39
CA ALA A 59 8.56 -3.50 -1.64
C ALA A 59 9.55 -2.45 -2.20
N THR A 60 10.73 -2.89 -2.62
CA THR A 60 11.73 -2.00 -3.25
C THR A 60 11.21 -1.43 -4.55
N ALA A 61 10.67 -2.27 -5.44
CA ALA A 61 10.07 -1.82 -6.69
C ALA A 61 8.90 -0.86 -6.45
N MET A 62 8.01 -1.18 -5.51
CA MET A 62 6.89 -0.30 -5.16
C MET A 62 7.34 1.06 -4.65
N ARG A 63 8.43 1.12 -3.87
CA ARG A 63 9.00 2.39 -3.39
C ARG A 63 9.62 3.19 -4.51
N GLU A 64 10.34 2.57 -5.44
CA GLU A 64 10.92 3.25 -6.61
C GLU A 64 9.86 3.82 -7.55
N LEU A 65 8.74 3.10 -7.72
CA LEU A 65 7.64 3.49 -8.59
C LEU A 65 6.67 4.47 -7.91
N ALA A 66 6.81 4.72 -6.62
CA ALA A 66 5.97 5.65 -5.89
C ALA A 66 6.31 7.10 -6.23
N GLN A 67 5.30 7.98 -6.19
CA GLN A 67 5.51 9.42 -6.19
C GLN A 67 5.95 9.87 -4.80
N HIS A 68 7.01 10.65 -4.73
CA HIS A 68 7.56 11.19 -3.50
C HIS A 68 7.27 12.70 -3.42
N PRO A 69 6.33 13.15 -2.59
CA PRO A 69 6.10 14.57 -2.43
C PRO A 69 7.33 15.23 -1.78
N ALA A 70 7.70 16.41 -2.26
CA ALA A 70 8.82 17.18 -1.74
C ALA A 70 8.45 17.79 -0.36
N ILE A 71 8.30 16.93 0.64
CA ILE A 71 8.07 17.37 2.02
C ILE A 71 9.28 18.19 2.47
N PRO A 72 9.11 19.48 2.85
CA PRO A 72 10.22 20.33 3.24
C PRO A 72 10.98 19.75 4.43
N ASP A 73 12.30 19.94 4.45
CA ASP A 73 13.14 19.62 5.60
C ASP A 73 12.66 20.33 6.87
N GLY A 74 12.99 19.79 8.03
CA GLY A 74 12.57 20.34 9.30
C GLY A 74 12.43 19.29 10.39
N ALA A 75 11.46 19.46 11.28
CA ALA A 75 11.17 18.47 12.31
C ALA A 75 10.79 17.10 11.69
N PRO A 76 11.18 15.99 12.34
CA PRO A 76 10.82 14.67 11.89
C PRO A 76 9.30 14.53 11.65
N THR A 77 8.94 13.81 10.60
CA THR A 77 7.54 13.48 10.31
C THR A 77 7.17 12.15 10.91
N VAL A 78 5.90 12.00 11.29
CA VAL A 78 5.34 10.73 11.78
C VAL A 78 4.17 10.31 10.90
N ASP A 79 3.98 9.01 10.73
CA ASP A 79 2.75 8.41 10.20
C ASP A 79 2.12 7.52 11.28
N THR A 80 0.81 7.51 11.32
CA THR A 80 0.00 6.65 12.19
C THR A 80 -0.79 5.71 11.31
N VAL A 81 -0.21 4.57 11.00
CA VAL A 81 -0.78 3.61 10.04
C VAL A 81 -1.29 2.36 10.74
N GLY A 82 -2.41 1.85 10.24
CA GLY A 82 -2.87 0.49 10.50
C GLY A 82 -2.91 -0.28 9.19
N THR A 83 -2.73 -1.60 9.25
CA THR A 83 -2.75 -2.46 8.06
C THR A 83 -4.11 -2.50 7.37
N GLY A 84 -5.17 -2.24 8.12
CA GLY A 84 -6.55 -2.34 7.65
C GLY A 84 -6.99 -3.78 7.39
N GLY A 85 -8.24 -3.95 7.00
CA GLY A 85 -8.75 -5.25 6.56
C GLY A 85 -8.87 -6.32 7.66
N ASP A 86 -8.79 -5.95 8.93
CA ASP A 86 -8.90 -6.84 10.09
C ASP A 86 -10.35 -7.24 10.45
N GLY A 87 -11.34 -6.65 9.74
CA GLY A 87 -12.75 -6.91 9.98
C GLY A 87 -13.27 -6.45 11.35
N SER A 88 -12.46 -5.70 12.12
CA SER A 88 -12.78 -5.30 13.49
C SER A 88 -13.99 -4.36 13.62
N GLY A 89 -14.39 -3.69 12.53
CA GLY A 89 -15.45 -2.67 12.56
C GLY A 89 -15.12 -1.49 13.48
N SER A 90 -13.85 -1.31 13.83
CA SER A 90 -13.40 -0.25 14.73
C SER A 90 -13.52 1.13 14.10
N LEU A 91 -13.48 2.16 14.93
CA LEU A 91 -13.36 3.55 14.50
C LEU A 91 -12.02 3.75 13.76
N ASN A 92 -11.92 4.84 12.98
CA ASN A 92 -10.71 5.24 12.27
C ASN A 92 -9.63 5.75 13.23
N LEU A 93 -9.19 4.87 14.17
CA LEU A 93 -8.30 5.21 15.28
C LEU A 93 -6.99 5.81 14.80
N SER A 94 -6.37 5.24 13.75
CA SER A 94 -5.11 5.76 13.21
C SER A 94 -5.26 7.17 12.63
N THR A 95 -6.40 7.47 11.98
CA THR A 95 -6.67 8.82 11.44
C THR A 95 -6.91 9.81 12.57
N GLY A 96 -7.75 9.43 13.55
CA GLY A 96 -7.99 10.26 14.73
C GLY A 96 -6.71 10.52 15.53
N THR A 97 -5.86 9.50 15.71
CA THR A 97 -4.54 9.65 16.35
C THR A 97 -3.64 10.62 15.59
N GLY A 98 -3.62 10.53 14.24
CA GLY A 98 -2.85 11.47 13.41
C GLY A 98 -3.30 12.92 13.57
N LEU A 99 -4.60 13.16 13.56
CA LEU A 99 -5.16 14.51 13.77
C LEU A 99 -4.85 15.04 15.18
N LEU A 100 -4.97 14.20 16.20
CA LEU A 100 -4.65 14.56 17.58
C LEU A 100 -3.14 14.83 17.73
N ALA A 101 -2.28 14.04 17.13
CA ALA A 101 -0.84 14.22 17.14
C ALA A 101 -0.44 15.55 16.48
N ALA A 102 -1.07 15.90 15.35
CA ALA A 102 -0.86 17.19 14.69
C ALA A 102 -1.31 18.37 15.57
N ALA A 103 -2.47 18.24 16.22
CA ALA A 103 -2.96 19.24 17.16
C ALA A 103 -2.04 19.40 18.38
N ALA A 104 -1.32 18.35 18.74
CA ALA A 104 -0.29 18.38 19.78
C ALA A 104 1.09 18.90 19.29
N GLY A 105 1.19 19.34 18.05
CA GLY A 105 2.40 19.94 17.47
C GLY A 105 3.34 18.96 16.75
N LEU A 106 2.96 17.70 16.58
CA LEU A 106 3.74 16.78 15.76
C LEU A 106 3.45 16.99 14.27
N ARG A 107 4.47 16.81 13.47
CA ARG A 107 4.38 16.94 12.02
C ARG A 107 3.94 15.59 11.42
N VAL A 108 2.67 15.50 11.00
CA VAL A 108 2.05 14.24 10.56
C VAL A 108 1.91 14.20 9.04
N VAL A 109 2.52 13.20 8.41
CA VAL A 109 2.36 12.89 6.98
C VAL A 109 1.72 11.50 6.90
N LYS A 110 0.39 11.50 6.82
CA LYS A 110 -0.36 10.24 6.84
C LYS A 110 -0.55 9.70 5.44
N HIS A 111 -0.14 8.47 5.21
CA HIS A 111 -0.47 7.71 4.00
C HIS A 111 -1.68 6.81 4.25
N GLY A 112 -2.62 6.76 3.32
CA GLY A 112 -3.82 5.95 3.51
C GLY A 112 -4.72 5.87 2.28
N ASN A 113 -5.80 5.11 2.43
CA ASN A 113 -6.74 4.84 1.34
C ASN A 113 -8.20 4.93 1.82
N ARG A 114 -9.14 4.74 0.90
CA ARG A 114 -10.54 4.44 1.21
C ARG A 114 -10.67 3.05 1.80
N SER A 115 -11.82 2.79 2.41
CA SER A 115 -12.13 1.46 2.92
C SER A 115 -12.23 0.42 1.79
N ILE A 116 -11.70 -0.78 2.07
CA ILE A 116 -11.91 -1.96 1.21
C ILE A 116 -12.90 -2.93 1.87
N SER A 117 -12.86 -3.06 3.19
CA SER A 117 -13.66 -4.05 3.94
C SER A 117 -14.50 -3.45 5.07
N SER A 118 -14.18 -2.25 5.52
CA SER A 118 -14.92 -1.53 6.56
C SER A 118 -15.90 -0.52 5.95
N LYS A 119 -16.75 0.07 6.79
CA LYS A 119 -17.74 1.09 6.34
C LYS A 119 -17.11 2.45 6.02
N SER A 120 -15.91 2.74 6.52
CA SER A 120 -15.23 4.01 6.37
C SER A 120 -13.71 3.83 6.49
N GLY A 121 -12.96 4.24 5.48
CA GLY A 121 -11.50 4.31 5.49
C GLY A 121 -10.97 5.67 5.95
N SER A 122 -9.65 5.82 5.95
CA SER A 122 -9.00 7.09 6.34
C SER A 122 -9.42 8.24 5.44
N ALA A 123 -9.43 8.02 4.12
CA ALA A 123 -9.83 9.04 3.15
C ALA A 123 -11.29 9.42 3.31
N ASP A 124 -12.18 8.44 3.49
CA ASP A 124 -13.61 8.67 3.65
C ASP A 124 -13.90 9.57 4.86
N MET A 125 -13.21 9.31 5.99
CA MET A 125 -13.32 10.13 7.20
C MET A 125 -12.83 11.56 6.96
N LEU A 126 -11.67 11.74 6.32
CA LEU A 126 -11.09 13.06 6.08
C LEU A 126 -11.93 13.90 5.11
N GLU A 127 -12.51 13.27 4.08
CA GLU A 127 -13.45 13.94 3.18
C GLU A 127 -14.72 14.39 3.93
N CYS A 128 -15.25 13.56 4.82
CA CYS A 128 -16.37 13.97 5.67
C CYS A 128 -16.03 15.15 6.59
N LEU A 129 -14.76 15.30 6.97
CA LEU A 129 -14.26 16.45 7.72
C LEU A 129 -13.94 17.67 6.84
N GLY A 130 -14.15 17.58 5.53
CA GLY A 130 -13.98 18.67 4.57
C GLY A 130 -12.62 18.75 3.89
N MET A 131 -11.76 17.72 4.02
CA MET A 131 -10.48 17.69 3.30
C MET A 131 -10.72 17.31 1.83
N PRO A 132 -10.33 18.15 0.86
CA PRO A 132 -10.44 17.80 -0.55
C PRO A 132 -9.38 16.75 -0.92
N LEU A 133 -9.79 15.55 -1.29
CA LEU A 133 -8.88 14.49 -1.75
C LEU A 133 -9.12 14.14 -3.20
N PRO A 134 -8.06 13.79 -3.97
CA PRO A 134 -6.65 13.74 -3.57
C PRO A 134 -6.01 15.13 -3.44
N LEU A 135 -5.06 15.28 -2.52
CA LEU A 135 -4.17 16.43 -2.50
C LEU A 135 -3.02 16.17 -3.50
N HIS A 136 -2.80 17.10 -4.41
CA HIS A 136 -1.59 17.11 -5.22
C HIS A 136 -0.39 17.59 -4.38
N GLU A 137 0.82 17.39 -4.88
CA GLU A 137 2.05 17.62 -4.12
C GLU A 137 2.09 18.99 -3.42
N GLU A 138 1.87 20.08 -4.17
CA GLU A 138 1.89 21.45 -3.62
C GLU A 138 0.82 21.64 -2.54
N GLN A 139 -0.37 21.08 -2.74
CA GLN A 139 -1.47 21.15 -1.78
C GLN A 139 -1.15 20.33 -0.52
N ALA A 140 -0.53 19.16 -0.67
CA ALA A 140 -0.11 18.33 0.46
C ALA A 140 0.94 19.04 1.31
N VAL A 141 1.91 19.70 0.68
CA VAL A 141 2.93 20.50 1.36
C VAL A 141 2.33 21.72 2.07
N ALA A 142 1.47 22.47 1.38
CA ALA A 142 0.79 23.62 1.96
C ALA A 142 -0.10 23.23 3.17
N CYS A 143 -0.82 22.13 3.05
CA CYS A 143 -1.64 21.58 4.12
C CYS A 143 -0.77 21.22 5.35
N LEU A 144 0.35 20.53 5.14
CA LEU A 144 1.28 20.18 6.19
C LEU A 144 1.84 21.42 6.91
N GLN A 145 2.21 22.45 6.16
CA GLN A 145 2.75 23.70 6.72
C GLN A 145 1.71 24.46 7.54
N ALA A 146 0.47 24.50 7.06
CA ALA A 146 -0.61 25.24 7.72
C ALA A 146 -1.18 24.54 8.96
N THR A 147 -1.22 23.20 8.97
CA THR A 147 -1.96 22.43 9.96
C THR A 147 -1.14 21.39 10.72
N GLN A 148 0.14 21.23 10.41
CA GLN A 148 1.00 20.13 10.88
C GLN A 148 0.47 18.73 10.47
N PHE A 149 -0.54 18.64 9.59
CA PHE A 149 -1.10 17.40 9.09
C PHE A 149 -1.20 17.43 7.57
N THR A 150 -0.91 16.33 6.91
CA THR A 150 -1.28 16.12 5.51
C THR A 150 -1.64 14.66 5.26
N PHE A 151 -2.36 14.42 4.17
CA PHE A 151 -2.79 13.08 3.78
C PHE A 151 -2.35 12.76 2.36
N LEU A 152 -1.58 11.70 2.23
CA LEU A 152 -1.15 11.14 0.95
C LEU A 152 -2.12 10.03 0.55
N PHE A 153 -2.99 10.32 -0.41
CA PHE A 153 -3.97 9.36 -0.89
C PHE A 153 -3.29 8.27 -1.73
N ALA A 154 -3.22 7.05 -1.23
CA ALA A 154 -2.43 5.95 -1.79
C ALA A 154 -2.58 5.77 -3.32
N PRO A 155 -3.78 5.79 -3.93
CA PRO A 155 -3.92 5.67 -5.38
C PRO A 155 -3.23 6.78 -6.18
N ALA A 156 -3.12 7.99 -5.64
CA ALA A 156 -2.45 9.10 -6.29
C ALA A 156 -0.91 8.99 -6.19
N TYR A 157 -0.41 8.39 -5.11
CA TYR A 157 1.04 8.28 -4.86
C TYR A 157 1.66 6.95 -5.30
N HIS A 158 0.85 5.96 -5.68
CA HIS A 158 1.29 4.66 -6.19
C HIS A 158 0.69 4.36 -7.57
N PRO A 159 1.09 5.08 -8.63
CA PRO A 159 0.56 4.87 -9.98
C PRO A 159 0.80 3.44 -10.49
N ALA A 160 1.86 2.78 -10.03
CA ALA A 160 2.16 1.39 -10.33
C ALA A 160 1.01 0.42 -9.99
N MET A 161 0.19 0.76 -9.00
CA MET A 161 -0.94 -0.08 -8.61
C MET A 161 -2.12 -0.02 -9.59
N LYS A 162 -2.14 0.94 -10.52
CA LYS A 162 -3.24 1.13 -11.47
C LYS A 162 -3.49 -0.13 -12.31
N GLU A 163 -2.41 -0.75 -12.81
CA GLU A 163 -2.49 -1.95 -13.64
C GLU A 163 -2.73 -3.22 -12.80
N ILE A 164 -2.31 -3.23 -11.55
CA ILE A 164 -2.41 -4.39 -10.66
C ILE A 164 -3.77 -4.48 -9.96
N MET A 165 -4.40 -3.34 -9.67
CA MET A 165 -5.67 -3.32 -8.93
C MET A 165 -6.82 -4.07 -9.62
N PRO A 166 -7.03 -4.00 -10.95
CA PRO A 166 -8.05 -4.78 -11.62
C PRO A 166 -7.83 -6.29 -11.48
N VAL A 167 -6.57 -6.74 -11.58
CA VAL A 167 -6.19 -8.15 -11.40
C VAL A 167 -6.54 -8.60 -9.97
N ARG A 168 -6.15 -7.85 -8.96
CA ARG A 168 -6.46 -8.14 -7.56
C ARG A 168 -7.95 -8.14 -7.28
N GLY A 169 -8.69 -7.21 -7.90
CA GLY A 169 -10.15 -7.14 -7.82
C GLY A 169 -10.82 -8.39 -8.40
N ALA A 170 -10.36 -8.84 -9.55
CA ALA A 170 -10.85 -10.05 -10.20
C ALA A 170 -10.55 -11.33 -9.41
N MET A 171 -9.40 -11.38 -8.73
CA MET A 171 -9.04 -12.51 -7.87
C MET A 171 -9.94 -12.65 -6.64
N GLY A 172 -10.50 -11.56 -6.12
CA GLY A 172 -11.39 -11.56 -4.96
C GLY A 172 -10.74 -12.01 -3.63
N VAL A 173 -9.41 -12.14 -3.60
CA VAL A 173 -8.67 -12.59 -2.42
C VAL A 173 -7.55 -11.60 -2.05
N ARG A 174 -7.18 -11.57 -0.77
CA ARG A 174 -6.05 -10.78 -0.31
C ARG A 174 -4.74 -11.39 -0.81
N THR A 175 -3.78 -10.54 -1.17
CA THR A 175 -2.46 -10.96 -1.66
C THR A 175 -1.36 -10.21 -0.94
N CYS A 176 -0.17 -10.80 -0.84
CA CYS A 176 1.06 -10.19 -0.33
C CYS A 176 0.87 -9.47 1.02
N LEU A 177 1.27 -8.20 1.05
CA LEU A 177 1.37 -7.38 2.26
C LEU A 177 0.06 -7.21 3.05
N LEU A 178 -1.11 -7.51 2.46
CA LEU A 178 -2.40 -7.36 3.15
C LEU A 178 -2.73 -8.50 4.12
N TYR A 179 -2.09 -9.65 4.00
CA TYR A 179 -2.31 -10.78 4.93
C TYR A 179 -1.07 -11.17 5.72
N THR A 180 0.10 -10.70 5.33
CA THR A 180 1.37 -11.00 6.02
C THR A 180 1.83 -9.86 6.93
N SER A 181 1.07 -8.77 7.01
CA SER A 181 1.44 -7.65 7.87
C SER A 181 1.36 -8.06 9.36
N PRO A 182 2.48 -8.06 10.09
CA PRO A 182 2.53 -8.52 11.48
C PRO A 182 1.99 -7.45 12.44
N SER A 183 0.76 -7.01 12.23
CA SER A 183 0.12 -6.16 13.24
C SER A 183 -0.12 -6.97 14.52
N PRO A 184 0.21 -6.44 15.70
CA PRO A 184 -0.15 -7.08 16.97
C PRO A 184 -1.65 -7.35 17.11
N ARG A 185 -2.50 -6.68 16.31
CA ARG A 185 -3.95 -6.92 16.25
C ARG A 185 -4.32 -8.17 15.47
N ASP A 186 -3.49 -8.58 14.50
CA ASP A 186 -3.74 -9.77 13.68
C ASP A 186 -3.34 -11.07 14.40
N GLN A 187 -2.71 -10.95 15.57
CA GLN A 187 -2.26 -12.08 16.38
C GLN A 187 -3.23 -12.44 17.51
N ARG A 188 -4.43 -11.88 17.54
CA ARG A 188 -5.44 -12.28 18.51
C ARG A 188 -6.18 -13.53 18.03
N PRO A 189 -6.28 -14.57 18.88
CA PRO A 189 -7.06 -15.76 18.57
C PRO A 189 -8.54 -15.45 18.42
#